data_7f81aad387ec999c4ed60e1c4b19ef70
#
_entry.id   7f81aad387ec999c4ed60e1c4b19ef70
#
_cell.length_a   1.000
_cell.length_b   1.000
_cell.length_c   1.000
_cell.angle_alpha   90.00
_cell.angle_beta   90.00
_cell.angle_gamma   90.00
#
_symmetry.space_group_name_H-M   'P 1'
#
loop_
_entity.id
_entity.type
_entity.pdbx_description
1 polymer ?
#
loop_
_entity_poly.entity_id
_entity_poly.type
_entity_poly.pdbx_seq_one_letter_code
_entity_poly.pdbx_strand_id
1 'polypeptide(L)'
;MKRVVKFLMVVVAFAAAFSCAEPDLHPNPYLDVTANNIKGVWRMQSYDNGVQLAEGSYYYIVFDRAERSFVSYDNLGSMGQHTKSGKFDIVTDGAAVIFGDYDFGLGVNDWEHRYYVRNLTKDSMVWVAVDDEELVTVYVRDELPEWIEKRQ
;
A
#
# COMPACT_ATOMS: atom_id res chain seq x y z
N MET A 1 -58.66 -13.32 62.48
CA MET A 1 -58.13 -14.23 61.43
C MET A 1 -57.59 -13.38 60.30
N LYS A 2 -56.27 -13.22 60.24
CA LYS A 2 -55.61 -12.33 59.31
C LYS A 2 -55.03 -13.17 58.16
N ARG A 3 -55.57 -12.96 56.98
CA ARG A 3 -55.02 -13.58 55.73
C ARG A 3 -53.86 -12.77 55.29
N VAL A 4 -52.67 -13.35 55.30
CA VAL A 4 -51.47 -12.77 54.71
C VAL A 4 -51.40 -13.19 53.27
N VAL A 5 -51.62 -12.24 52.37
CA VAL A 5 -51.42 -12.42 50.96
C VAL A 5 -49.91 -12.19 50.64
N LYS A 6 -49.24 -13.25 50.34
CA LYS A 6 -47.85 -13.16 49.88
C LYS A 6 -47.85 -12.69 48.43
N PHE A 7 -47.43 -11.46 48.19
CA PHE A 7 -47.09 -10.96 46.86
C PHE A 7 -45.74 -11.54 46.47
N LEU A 8 -45.79 -12.45 45.51
CA LEU A 8 -44.58 -12.94 44.85
C LEU A 8 -44.18 -11.96 43.76
N MET A 9 -43.22 -11.09 44.04
CA MET A 9 -42.62 -10.21 43.05
C MET A 9 -41.66 -11.03 42.19
N VAL A 10 -42.08 -11.37 40.99
CA VAL A 10 -41.18 -11.92 39.97
C VAL A 10 -40.41 -10.76 39.35
N VAL A 11 -39.19 -10.59 39.81
CA VAL A 11 -38.24 -9.67 39.15
C VAL A 11 -37.66 -10.38 37.92
N VAL A 12 -38.22 -10.08 36.76
CA VAL A 12 -37.62 -10.47 35.50
C VAL A 12 -36.42 -9.56 35.23
N ALA A 13 -35.23 -10.06 35.58
CA ALA A 13 -34.00 -9.40 35.18
C ALA A 13 -33.80 -9.55 33.67
N PHE A 14 -34.13 -8.50 32.92
CA PHE A 14 -33.66 -8.35 31.53
C PHE A 14 -32.17 -8.11 31.59
N ALA A 15 -31.39 -9.17 31.43
CA ALA A 15 -29.99 -9.06 31.07
C ALA A 15 -29.92 -8.61 29.63
N ALA A 16 -29.95 -7.30 29.40
CA ALA A 16 -29.53 -6.72 28.14
C ALA A 16 -28.01 -6.96 28.02
N ALA A 17 -27.64 -7.99 27.26
CA ALA A 17 -26.28 -8.16 26.80
C ALA A 17 -25.97 -6.99 25.87
N PHE A 18 -25.55 -5.87 26.44
CA PHE A 18 -24.81 -4.88 25.68
C PHE A 18 -23.48 -5.54 25.30
N SER A 19 -23.43 -6.13 24.10
CA SER A 19 -22.18 -6.37 23.41
C SER A 19 -21.60 -4.99 23.11
N CYS A 20 -20.90 -4.42 24.08
CA CYS A 20 -19.97 -3.35 23.83
C CYS A 20 -18.85 -3.98 23.00
N ALA A 21 -18.93 -3.86 21.67
CA ALA A 21 -17.73 -3.91 20.86
C ALA A 21 -16.82 -2.84 21.46
N GLU A 22 -15.71 -3.23 22.08
CA GLU A 22 -14.70 -2.29 22.52
C GLU A 22 -14.31 -1.47 21.31
N PRO A 23 -14.38 -0.12 21.34
CA PRO A 23 -13.87 0.68 20.24
C PRO A 23 -12.39 0.33 20.10
N ASP A 24 -12.00 0.02 18.89
CA ASP A 24 -10.61 -0.32 18.54
C ASP A 24 -9.73 0.82 19.04
N LEU A 25 -9.08 0.64 20.19
CA LEU A 25 -8.31 1.68 20.88
C LEU A 25 -7.03 2.04 20.13
N HIS A 26 -6.74 1.30 19.05
CA HIS A 26 -5.64 1.54 18.14
C HIS A 26 -6.16 1.46 16.71
N PRO A 27 -6.77 2.55 16.18
CA PRO A 27 -7.16 2.58 14.77
C PRO A 27 -5.92 2.29 13.92
N ASN A 28 -6.07 1.38 12.97
CA ASN A 28 -5.00 1.06 12.03
C ASN A 28 -4.54 2.37 11.34
N PRO A 29 -3.31 2.84 11.54
CA PRO A 29 -2.84 4.10 10.96
C PRO A 29 -2.62 4.01 9.45
N TYR A 30 -2.71 2.79 8.90
CA TYR A 30 -2.40 2.53 7.50
C TYR A 30 -3.66 2.59 6.63
N LEU A 31 -3.46 3.06 5.41
CA LEU A 31 -4.51 3.11 4.39
C LEU A 31 -4.67 1.74 3.72
N ASP A 32 -5.87 1.45 3.25
CA ASP A 32 -6.10 0.31 2.38
C ASP A 32 -5.28 0.44 1.09
N VAL A 33 -4.68 -0.66 0.66
CA VAL A 33 -3.90 -0.69 -0.57
C VAL A 33 -4.85 -0.79 -1.76
N THR A 34 -5.09 0.35 -2.38
CA THR A 34 -5.94 0.49 -3.56
C THR A 34 -5.26 1.37 -4.60
N ALA A 35 -5.66 1.25 -5.86
CA ALA A 35 -5.14 2.13 -6.90
C ALA A 35 -5.41 3.62 -6.60
N ASN A 36 -6.49 3.93 -5.87
CA ASN A 36 -6.77 5.30 -5.45
C ASN A 36 -5.76 5.82 -4.41
N ASN A 37 -5.35 4.98 -3.48
CA ASN A 37 -4.45 5.38 -2.41
C ASN A 37 -2.98 5.39 -2.83
N ILE A 38 -2.60 4.57 -3.82
CA ILE A 38 -1.23 4.56 -4.36
C ILE A 38 -1.01 5.50 -5.56
N LYS A 39 -2.06 6.07 -6.17
CA LYS A 39 -1.93 6.99 -7.31
C LYS A 39 -0.95 8.13 -7.02
N GLY A 40 -0.30 8.65 -8.05
CA GLY A 40 0.61 9.79 -7.97
C GLY A 40 2.08 9.37 -7.93
N VAL A 41 2.93 10.27 -7.49
CA VAL A 41 4.38 10.16 -7.58
C VAL A 41 4.97 9.62 -6.29
N TRP A 42 5.86 8.65 -6.43
CA TRP A 42 6.61 8.05 -5.34
C TRP A 42 8.09 8.04 -5.68
N ARG A 43 8.92 8.43 -4.74
CA ARG A 43 10.37 8.35 -4.83
C ARG A 43 10.88 7.20 -3.95
N MET A 44 11.76 6.39 -4.50
CA MET A 44 12.47 5.39 -3.71
C MET A 44 13.39 6.08 -2.70
N GLN A 45 13.23 5.75 -1.43
CA GLN A 45 14.07 6.23 -0.35
C GLN A 45 15.21 5.25 -0.06
N SER A 46 14.89 3.96 -0.02
CA SER A 46 15.86 2.89 0.20
C SER A 46 15.42 1.61 -0.49
N TYR A 47 16.34 0.70 -0.72
CA TYR A 47 16.12 -0.63 -1.28
C TYR A 47 16.93 -1.67 -0.48
N ASP A 48 16.81 -2.96 -0.80
CA ASP A 48 17.55 -4.06 -0.19
C ASP A 48 17.68 -3.91 1.34
N ASN A 49 16.51 -3.79 2.00
CA ASN A 49 16.42 -3.71 3.45
C ASN A 49 17.22 -2.55 4.09
N GLY A 50 17.13 -1.38 3.47
CA GLY A 50 17.62 -0.12 4.06
C GLY A 50 18.84 0.49 3.38
N VAL A 51 19.32 -0.08 2.29
CA VAL A 51 20.38 0.52 1.49
C VAL A 51 19.88 1.83 0.87
N GLN A 52 20.59 2.92 1.12
CA GLN A 52 20.26 4.23 0.53
C GLN A 52 20.75 4.31 -0.91
N LEU A 53 20.03 5.04 -1.75
CA LEU A 53 20.51 5.37 -3.08
C LEU A 53 21.81 6.18 -3.01
N ALA A 54 22.72 5.92 -3.93
CA ALA A 54 23.96 6.70 -4.05
C ALA A 54 23.63 8.18 -4.33
N GLU A 55 24.54 9.08 -3.94
CA GLU A 55 24.38 10.50 -4.24
C GLU A 55 24.20 10.74 -5.74
N GLY A 56 23.19 11.53 -6.12
CA GLY A 56 22.81 11.79 -7.51
C GLY A 56 22.01 10.68 -8.19
N SER A 57 21.82 9.53 -7.55
CA SER A 57 20.94 8.48 -8.04
C SER A 57 19.48 8.73 -7.63
N TYR A 58 18.58 8.35 -8.51
CA TYR A 58 17.15 8.49 -8.27
C TYR A 58 16.35 7.33 -8.88
N TYR A 59 15.18 7.09 -8.28
CA TYR A 59 14.12 6.27 -8.83
C TYR A 59 12.78 6.88 -8.45
N TYR A 60 11.98 7.22 -9.45
CA TYR A 60 10.59 7.66 -9.28
C TYR A 60 9.66 6.69 -9.98
N ILE A 61 8.50 6.45 -9.39
CA ILE A 61 7.40 5.73 -10.02
C ILE A 61 6.12 6.55 -9.90
N VAL A 62 5.41 6.69 -11.01
CA VAL A 62 4.16 7.46 -11.10
C VAL A 62 3.05 6.50 -11.44
N PHE A 63 2.05 6.39 -10.56
CA PHE A 63 0.89 5.54 -10.79
C PHE A 63 -0.31 6.35 -11.27
N ASP A 64 -0.91 5.92 -12.36
CA ASP A 64 -2.20 6.39 -12.84
C ASP A 64 -3.29 5.39 -12.44
N ARG A 65 -4.28 5.89 -11.68
CA ARG A 65 -5.39 5.07 -11.20
C ARG A 65 -6.36 4.71 -12.32
N ALA A 66 -6.65 5.65 -13.22
CA ALA A 66 -7.70 5.49 -14.23
C ALA A 66 -7.29 4.45 -15.27
N GLU A 67 -6.06 4.53 -15.72
CA GLU A 67 -5.50 3.64 -16.73
C GLU A 67 -4.89 2.36 -16.16
N ARG A 68 -4.79 2.24 -14.82
CA ARG A 68 -4.05 1.15 -14.16
C ARG A 68 -2.64 1.01 -14.75
N SER A 69 -1.99 2.14 -14.97
CA SER A 69 -0.67 2.21 -15.58
C SER A 69 0.34 2.88 -14.66
N PHE A 70 1.60 2.64 -14.94
CA PHE A 70 2.69 3.33 -14.27
C PHE A 70 3.73 3.78 -15.27
N VAL A 71 4.52 4.77 -14.86
CA VAL A 71 5.76 5.16 -15.50
C VAL A 71 6.83 5.28 -14.43
N SER A 72 7.99 4.68 -14.64
CA SER A 72 9.14 4.87 -13.77
C SER A 72 10.28 5.59 -14.50
N TYR A 73 11.03 6.34 -13.71
CA TYR A 73 12.19 7.12 -14.15
C TYR A 73 13.34 6.86 -13.19
N ASP A 74 14.46 6.40 -13.69
CA ASP A 74 15.64 6.11 -12.87
C ASP A 74 16.94 6.37 -13.62
N ASN A 75 18.05 6.42 -12.88
CA ASN A 75 19.40 6.42 -13.43
C ASN A 75 20.28 5.34 -12.76
N LEU A 76 19.68 4.29 -12.22
CA LEU A 76 20.38 3.29 -11.41
C LEU A 76 21.35 2.42 -12.20
N GLY A 77 21.08 2.20 -13.50
CA GLY A 77 21.90 1.34 -14.36
C GLY A 77 22.95 2.09 -15.20
N SER A 78 22.85 3.40 -15.31
CA SER A 78 23.77 4.24 -16.10
C SER A 78 23.65 5.71 -15.68
N MET A 79 24.53 6.55 -16.24
CA MET A 79 24.47 8.01 -16.00
C MET A 79 23.26 8.70 -16.67
N GLY A 80 22.58 8.01 -17.58
CA GLY A 80 21.41 8.54 -18.27
C GLY A 80 20.09 8.13 -17.62
N GLN A 81 19.03 8.88 -17.90
CA GLN A 81 17.68 8.55 -17.46
C GLN A 81 17.15 7.32 -18.22
N HIS A 82 16.66 6.34 -17.47
CA HIS A 82 15.84 5.26 -17.98
C HIS A 82 14.37 5.55 -17.70
N THR A 83 13.54 5.25 -18.69
CA THR A 83 12.09 5.37 -18.54
C THR A 83 11.44 4.04 -18.88
N LYS A 84 10.65 3.51 -17.97
CA LYS A 84 9.87 2.29 -18.17
C LYS A 84 8.40 2.59 -17.89
N SER A 85 7.52 1.95 -18.63
CA SER A 85 6.07 2.08 -18.42
C SER A 85 5.39 0.72 -18.56
N GLY A 86 4.18 0.62 -18.07
CA GLY A 86 3.39 -0.59 -18.19
C GLY A 86 2.09 -0.50 -17.40
N LYS A 87 1.51 -1.66 -17.16
CA LYS A 87 0.27 -1.78 -16.39
C LYS A 87 0.57 -2.40 -15.03
N PHE A 88 -0.27 -2.12 -14.05
CA PHE A 88 -0.21 -2.75 -12.73
C PHE A 88 -1.59 -3.19 -12.28
N ASP A 89 -1.62 -4.14 -11.37
CA ASP A 89 -2.82 -4.53 -10.65
C ASP A 89 -2.52 -4.81 -9.17
N ILE A 90 -3.57 -4.86 -8.37
CA ILE A 90 -3.50 -5.10 -6.93
C ILE A 90 -4.50 -6.19 -6.59
N VAL A 91 -4.02 -7.22 -5.91
CA VAL A 91 -4.84 -8.30 -5.35
C VAL A 91 -4.81 -8.20 -3.84
N THR A 92 -5.98 -8.28 -3.20
CA THR A 92 -6.18 -8.11 -1.76
C THR A 92 -6.78 -9.35 -1.10
N ASP A 93 -6.39 -10.54 -1.53
CA ASP A 93 -6.77 -11.79 -0.88
C ASP A 93 -5.79 -12.08 0.27
N GLY A 94 -6.15 -11.63 1.46
CA GLY A 94 -5.28 -11.62 2.63
C GLY A 94 -4.38 -10.39 2.67
N ALA A 95 -3.10 -10.53 2.32
CA ALA A 95 -2.18 -9.40 2.18
C ALA A 95 -2.32 -8.74 0.81
N ALA A 96 -2.21 -7.41 0.77
CA ALA A 96 -2.26 -6.68 -0.49
C ALA A 96 -0.97 -6.87 -1.30
N VAL A 97 -1.10 -7.39 -2.51
CA VAL A 97 0.00 -7.63 -3.45
C VAL A 97 -0.16 -6.78 -4.68
N ILE A 98 0.85 -5.99 -5.00
CA ILE A 98 0.97 -5.27 -6.27
C ILE A 98 1.88 -6.04 -7.22
N PHE A 99 1.53 -6.05 -8.50
CA PHE A 99 2.31 -6.63 -9.58
C PHE A 99 2.00 -5.91 -10.89
N GLY A 100 2.80 -6.12 -11.89
CA GLY A 100 2.61 -5.44 -13.16
C GLY A 100 3.49 -6.00 -14.26
N ASP A 101 3.43 -5.34 -15.39
CA ASP A 101 4.21 -5.65 -16.56
C ASP A 101 4.91 -4.39 -17.09
N TYR A 102 5.98 -4.57 -17.84
CA TYR A 102 6.66 -3.53 -18.60
C TYR A 102 6.28 -3.61 -20.07
N ASP A 103 5.88 -2.49 -20.63
CA ASP A 103 5.66 -2.35 -22.09
C ASP A 103 6.94 -1.88 -22.76
N PHE A 104 7.55 -2.75 -23.54
CA PHE A 104 8.74 -2.44 -24.34
C PHE A 104 8.42 -2.07 -25.79
N GLY A 105 7.14 -1.92 -26.15
CA GLY A 105 6.69 -1.59 -27.52
C GLY A 105 6.70 -2.76 -28.50
N LEU A 106 7.49 -3.81 -28.22
CA LEU A 106 7.55 -5.05 -29.00
C LEU A 106 7.06 -6.27 -28.21
N GLY A 107 6.57 -6.04 -27.01
CA GLY A 107 6.09 -7.08 -26.11
C GLY A 107 5.97 -6.59 -24.69
N VAL A 108 5.39 -7.40 -23.83
CA VAL A 108 5.17 -7.14 -22.40
C VAL A 108 5.96 -8.18 -21.62
N ASN A 109 6.68 -7.76 -20.60
CA ASN A 109 7.31 -8.66 -19.64
C ASN A 109 6.82 -8.31 -18.24
N ASP A 110 6.50 -9.34 -17.46
CA ASP A 110 6.11 -9.17 -16.07
C ASP A 110 7.25 -8.53 -15.27
N TRP A 111 6.89 -7.85 -14.18
CA TRP A 111 7.87 -7.43 -13.19
C TRP A 111 8.62 -8.66 -12.67
N GLU A 112 9.87 -8.47 -12.32
CA GLU A 112 10.72 -9.55 -11.80
C GLU A 112 10.13 -10.17 -10.53
N HIS A 113 9.52 -9.34 -9.68
CA HIS A 113 8.85 -9.76 -8.45
C HIS A 113 7.43 -9.20 -8.37
N ARG A 114 6.61 -9.88 -7.58
CA ARG A 114 5.36 -9.35 -7.03
C ARG A 114 5.67 -8.82 -5.64
N TYR A 115 4.98 -7.78 -5.18
CA TYR A 115 5.32 -7.14 -3.91
C TYR A 115 4.12 -7.04 -2.98
N TYR A 116 4.30 -7.44 -1.74
CA TYR A 116 3.42 -7.01 -0.67
C TYR A 116 3.57 -5.50 -0.47
N VAL A 117 2.46 -4.77 -0.46
CA VAL A 117 2.45 -3.36 -0.07
C VAL A 117 2.07 -3.29 1.40
N ARG A 118 2.99 -2.83 2.22
CA ARG A 118 2.83 -2.72 3.67
C ARG A 118 2.94 -1.27 4.11
N ASN A 119 2.33 -0.98 5.26
CA ASN A 119 2.46 0.31 5.93
C ASN A 119 2.14 1.52 5.02
N LEU A 120 1.16 1.37 4.13
CA LEU A 120 0.75 2.45 3.25
C LEU A 120 0.14 3.59 4.07
N THR A 121 0.72 4.76 3.92
CA THR A 121 0.22 6.02 4.46
C THR A 121 0.01 7.04 3.34
N LYS A 122 -0.33 8.27 3.69
CA LYS A 122 -0.36 9.36 2.70
C LYS A 122 1.04 9.68 2.15
N ASP A 123 2.08 9.43 2.94
CA ASP A 123 3.43 9.92 2.70
C ASP A 123 4.45 8.82 2.41
N SER A 124 4.15 7.57 2.74
CA SER A 124 5.08 6.45 2.58
C SER A 124 4.39 5.12 2.33
N MET A 125 5.12 4.19 1.73
CA MET A 125 4.77 2.78 1.62
C MET A 125 6.03 1.92 1.60
N VAL A 126 5.87 0.66 2.00
CA VAL A 126 6.93 -0.34 1.98
C VAL A 126 6.52 -1.47 1.03
N TRP A 127 7.42 -1.82 0.13
CA TRP A 127 7.28 -2.98 -0.73
C TRP A 127 8.21 -4.08 -0.25
N VAL A 128 7.68 -5.30 -0.16
CA VAL A 128 8.43 -6.51 0.18
C VAL A 128 8.17 -7.53 -0.91
N ALA A 129 9.21 -8.04 -1.55
CA ALA A 129 9.01 -9.06 -2.59
C ALA A 129 8.36 -10.31 -1.99
N VAL A 130 7.42 -10.89 -2.74
CA VAL A 130 6.64 -12.06 -2.27
C VAL A 130 7.53 -13.30 -2.18
N ASP A 131 8.49 -13.41 -3.06
CA ASP A 131 9.42 -14.53 -3.21
C ASP A 131 10.76 -14.32 -2.51
N ASP A 132 11.03 -13.11 -2.00
CA ASP A 132 12.23 -12.77 -1.24
C ASP A 132 11.95 -11.66 -0.21
N GLU A 133 11.74 -12.05 1.04
CA GLU A 133 11.42 -11.10 2.12
C GLU A 133 12.57 -10.16 2.49
N GLU A 134 13.79 -10.39 2.02
CA GLU A 134 14.93 -9.50 2.21
C GLU A 134 14.91 -8.33 1.22
N LEU A 135 14.22 -8.49 0.09
CA LEU A 135 14.01 -7.39 -0.88
C LEU A 135 12.93 -6.43 -0.39
N VAL A 136 13.35 -5.51 0.45
CA VAL A 136 12.50 -4.47 1.04
C VAL A 136 12.84 -3.13 0.44
N THR A 137 11.85 -2.47 -0.17
CA THR A 137 11.99 -1.13 -0.74
C THR A 137 11.04 -0.17 -0.05
N VAL A 138 11.55 0.99 0.33
CA VAL A 138 10.76 2.06 0.94
C VAL A 138 10.55 3.18 -0.08
N TYR A 139 9.30 3.54 -0.28
CA TYR A 139 8.90 4.67 -1.11
C TYR A 139 8.30 5.78 -0.26
N VAL A 140 8.59 7.02 -0.64
CA VAL A 140 7.98 8.21 -0.04
C VAL A 140 7.24 9.00 -1.12
N ARG A 141 6.16 9.65 -0.71
CA ARG A 141 5.39 10.52 -1.58
C ARG A 141 6.25 11.71 -1.98
N ASP A 142 6.25 12.06 -3.26
CA ASP A 142 7.06 13.17 -3.76
C ASP A 142 6.37 13.85 -4.95
N GLU A 143 7.01 14.84 -5.49
CA GLU A 143 6.67 15.46 -6.76
C GLU A 143 7.74 15.09 -7.80
N LEU A 144 7.32 14.90 -9.06
CA LEU A 144 8.27 14.60 -10.11
C LEU A 144 9.08 15.86 -10.43
N PRO A 145 10.42 15.84 -10.26
CA PRO A 145 11.26 17.00 -10.55
C PRO A 145 11.11 17.50 -11.99
N GLU A 146 11.19 18.80 -12.20
CA GLU A 146 11.05 19.41 -13.52
C GLU A 146 12.15 18.97 -14.52
N TRP A 147 13.32 18.60 -14.02
CA TRP A 147 14.43 18.14 -14.84
C TRP A 147 14.28 16.70 -15.34
N ILE A 148 13.30 15.93 -14.85
CA ILE A 148 12.99 14.61 -15.39
C ILE A 148 12.30 14.77 -16.75
N GLU A 149 12.93 14.20 -17.77
CA GLU A 149 12.37 14.16 -19.12
C GLU A 149 11.14 13.23 -19.13
N LYS A 150 9.96 13.82 -19.25
CA LYS A 150 8.70 13.05 -19.33
C LYS A 150 8.59 12.45 -20.72
N ARG A 151 8.24 11.17 -20.78
CA ARG A 151 7.91 10.52 -22.04
C ARG A 151 6.66 11.21 -22.63
N GLN A 152 6.77 11.71 -23.86
CA GLN A 152 5.65 12.26 -24.63
C GLN A 152 4.83 11.12 -25.25
#